data_d2743e817ef77fc28107470689bfe909
#
_entry.id   d2743e817ef77fc28107470689bfe909
#
_cell.length_a   1.000
_cell.length_b   1.000
_cell.length_c   1.000
_cell.angle_alpha   90.00
_cell.angle_beta   90.00
_cell.angle_gamma   90.00
#
_symmetry.space_group_name_H-M   'P 1'
#
loop_
_entity.id
_entity.type
_entity.pdbx_description
1 polymer ?
#
loop_
_entity_poly.entity_id
_entity_poly.type
_entity_poly.pdbx_seq_one_letter_code
_entity_poly.pdbx_strand_id
1 'polypeptide(L)'
;VGVVLNTNTRRSNVILGEKYRTLWGQDFLMDTLCGLTFKLSVPSFYQVNRDQAEVLYGKALEFAGLTGEETVLDLYCGTGTITLCMAARAKRVIGAEIVPPAIEDARENAKRNGIENAEFFCGDASDVAAKLETEGLRPDVVTVDPPRKGLSPEVIASVAAMGPKRVVYVSCDPATLGRDVKIFAGLGYRAVRACAVDMFPGTRH
;
A
#
# COMPACT_ATOMS: atom_id res chain seq x y z
N VAL A 1 6.73 5.87 23.40
CA VAL A 1 7.47 7.08 23.02
C VAL A 1 8.95 6.77 23.07
N GLY A 2 9.71 7.24 22.09
CA GLY A 2 11.14 7.00 22.01
C GLY A 2 11.87 8.12 21.23
N VAL A 3 13.18 8.08 21.29
CA VAL A 3 14.07 8.96 20.53
C VAL A 3 15.02 8.08 19.72
N VAL A 4 14.98 8.24 18.41
CA VAL A 4 15.82 7.48 17.49
C VAL A 4 16.66 8.44 16.66
N LEU A 5 17.96 8.21 16.65
CA LEU A 5 18.90 8.92 15.77
C LEU A 5 18.96 8.18 14.44
N ASN A 6 18.67 8.87 13.36
CA ASN A 6 18.96 8.39 12.00
C ASN A 6 20.18 9.11 11.44
N THR A 7 21.08 8.39 10.83
CA THR A 7 22.27 8.95 10.19
C THR A 7 22.15 8.77 8.68
N ASN A 8 22.01 9.88 7.96
CA ASN A 8 22.03 9.92 6.51
C ASN A 8 23.29 10.67 6.03
N THR A 9 24.18 9.95 5.37
CA THR A 9 25.40 10.50 4.78
C THR A 9 25.29 10.70 3.27
N ARG A 10 24.15 10.34 2.66
CA ARG A 10 23.93 10.43 1.22
C ARG A 10 23.52 11.86 0.83
N ARG A 11 24.10 12.39 -0.23
CA ARG A 11 23.65 13.63 -0.87
C ARG A 11 22.55 13.30 -1.91
N SER A 12 21.33 13.07 -1.43
CA SER A 12 20.18 12.73 -2.26
C SER A 12 18.91 13.31 -1.66
N ASN A 13 17.78 13.22 -2.35
CA ASN A 13 16.46 13.63 -1.86
C ASN A 13 15.86 12.65 -0.82
N VAL A 14 16.55 11.55 -0.52
CA VAL A 14 16.13 10.60 0.52
C VAL A 14 16.43 11.20 1.89
N ILE A 15 15.40 11.35 2.71
CA ILE A 15 15.50 12.01 4.03
C ILE A 15 16.18 11.07 5.04
N LEU A 16 15.76 9.80 5.09
CA LEU A 16 16.28 8.84 6.06
C LEU A 16 17.42 8.02 5.47
N GLY A 17 18.50 7.87 6.23
CA GLY A 17 19.60 6.96 5.91
C GLY A 17 19.33 5.55 6.43
N GLU A 18 20.28 4.64 6.20
CA GLU A 18 20.14 3.23 6.57
C GLU A 18 20.50 2.91 8.02
N LYS A 19 21.13 3.86 8.74
CA LYS A 19 21.59 3.64 10.12
C LYS A 19 20.67 4.29 11.12
N TYR A 20 20.12 3.47 12.01
CA TYR A 20 19.25 3.89 13.11
C TYR A 20 19.89 3.50 14.43
N ARG A 21 19.78 4.35 15.44
CA ARG A 21 20.20 4.07 16.81
C ARG A 21 19.18 4.61 17.80
N THR A 22 18.56 3.75 18.54
CA THR A 22 17.68 4.14 19.64
C THR A 22 18.52 4.80 20.73
N LEU A 23 18.19 6.06 21.05
CA LEU A 23 18.84 6.82 22.12
C LEU A 23 18.08 6.67 23.44
N TRP A 24 16.76 6.56 23.37
CA TRP A 24 15.89 6.42 24.52
C TRP A 24 14.56 5.80 24.13
N GLY A 25 13.95 5.01 25.04
CA GLY A 25 12.61 4.44 24.87
C GLY A 25 12.51 3.40 23.74
N GLN A 26 11.40 3.43 23.02
CA GLN A 26 11.08 2.48 21.96
C GLN A 26 11.47 3.02 20.58
N ASP A 27 11.80 2.14 19.66
CA ASP A 27 12.13 2.45 18.26
C ASP A 27 10.94 2.21 17.31
N PHE A 28 9.74 2.15 17.84
CA PHE A 28 8.50 1.99 17.08
C PHE A 28 7.39 2.84 17.69
N LEU A 29 6.34 3.06 16.91
CA LEU A 29 5.06 3.62 17.34
C LEU A 29 3.98 2.54 17.27
N MET A 30 2.99 2.69 18.15
CA MET A 30 1.73 1.95 18.08
C MET A 30 0.62 2.93 17.73
N ASP A 31 -0.20 2.61 16.74
CA ASP A 31 -1.37 3.38 16.40
C ASP A 31 -2.54 2.47 16.03
N THR A 32 -3.75 3.01 16.06
CA THR A 32 -4.97 2.31 15.67
C THR A 32 -5.58 2.99 14.45
N LEU A 33 -5.83 2.22 13.40
CA LEU A 33 -6.40 2.70 12.14
C LEU A 33 -7.43 1.69 11.63
N CYS A 34 -8.64 2.14 11.28
CA CYS A 34 -9.75 1.28 10.84
C CYS A 34 -10.06 0.13 11.83
N GLY A 35 -9.89 0.36 13.13
CA GLY A 35 -10.11 -0.66 14.18
C GLY A 35 -8.99 -1.69 14.33
N LEU A 36 -7.92 -1.60 13.56
CA LEU A 36 -6.74 -2.45 13.63
C LEU A 36 -5.59 -1.75 14.34
N THR A 37 -4.79 -2.49 15.09
CA THR A 37 -3.61 -1.97 15.79
C THR A 37 -2.35 -2.22 14.96
N PHE A 38 -1.61 -1.14 14.67
CA PHE A 38 -0.38 -1.19 13.88
C PHE A 38 0.84 -0.86 14.73
N LYS A 39 1.88 -1.67 14.60
CA LYS A 39 3.24 -1.33 14.98
C LYS A 39 3.92 -0.73 13.75
N LEU A 40 4.59 0.40 13.93
CA LEU A 40 5.21 1.19 12.89
C LEU A 40 6.67 1.39 13.25
N SER A 41 7.57 0.80 12.50
CA SER A 41 9.00 1.03 12.64
C SER A 41 9.42 2.39 12.05
N VAL A 42 10.55 2.92 12.50
CA VAL A 42 11.03 4.25 12.08
C VAL A 42 11.18 4.43 10.57
N PRO A 43 11.67 3.43 9.78
CA PRO A 43 11.79 3.57 8.33
C PRO A 43 10.49 3.43 7.57
N SER A 44 9.40 2.99 8.22
CA SER A 44 8.14 2.72 7.54
C SER A 44 7.33 3.99 7.31
N PHE A 45 6.75 4.09 6.11
CA PHE A 45 5.79 5.15 5.80
C PHE A 45 4.45 4.89 6.48
N TYR A 46 3.84 5.93 7.01
CA TYR A 46 2.50 5.91 7.59
C TYR A 46 1.77 7.22 7.36
N GLN A 47 0.46 7.18 7.14
CA GLN A 47 -0.38 8.36 6.94
C GLN A 47 -0.56 9.10 8.27
N VAL A 48 0.00 10.30 8.40
CA VAL A 48 0.04 11.04 9.67
C VAL A 48 -1.31 11.65 10.08
N ASN A 49 -2.20 11.93 9.12
CA ASN A 49 -3.56 12.35 9.40
C ASN A 49 -4.47 11.11 9.46
N ARG A 50 -4.58 10.54 10.65
CA ARG A 50 -5.32 9.30 10.89
C ARG A 50 -6.78 9.39 10.44
N ASP A 51 -7.47 10.46 10.79
CA ASP A 51 -8.91 10.59 10.50
C ASP A 51 -9.15 10.64 8.98
N GLN A 52 -8.29 11.36 8.24
CA GLN A 52 -8.38 11.38 6.79
C GLN A 52 -7.88 10.08 6.14
N ALA A 53 -6.92 9.39 6.76
CA ALA A 53 -6.50 8.07 6.32
C ALA A 53 -7.64 7.03 6.44
N GLU A 54 -8.45 7.09 7.50
CA GLU A 54 -9.64 6.24 7.64
C GLU A 54 -10.69 6.54 6.56
N VAL A 55 -10.89 7.81 6.20
CA VAL A 55 -11.75 8.19 5.08
C VAL A 55 -11.20 7.65 3.76
N LEU A 56 -9.90 7.82 3.50
CA LEU A 56 -9.24 7.34 2.29
C LEU A 56 -9.37 5.82 2.14
N TYR A 57 -9.04 5.08 3.20
CA TYR A 57 -9.11 3.62 3.19
C TYR A 57 -10.55 3.11 3.15
N GLY A 58 -11.47 3.81 3.80
CA GLY A 58 -12.91 3.55 3.67
C GLY A 58 -13.38 3.67 2.22
N LYS A 59 -12.89 4.67 1.47
CA LYS A 59 -13.19 4.81 0.04
C LYS A 59 -12.53 3.72 -0.81
N ALA A 60 -11.28 3.33 -0.50
CA ALA A 60 -10.63 2.22 -1.18
C ALA A 60 -11.40 0.91 -0.98
N LEU A 61 -11.84 0.60 0.23
CA LEU A 61 -12.69 -0.55 0.55
C LEU A 61 -14.04 -0.50 -0.17
N GLU A 62 -14.70 0.67 -0.20
CA GLU A 62 -15.96 0.87 -0.94
C GLU A 62 -15.78 0.58 -2.44
N PHE A 63 -14.68 1.08 -3.03
CA PHE A 63 -14.39 0.88 -4.45
C PHE A 63 -13.95 -0.55 -4.77
N ALA A 64 -13.27 -1.21 -3.84
CA ALA A 64 -12.92 -2.63 -3.95
C ALA A 64 -14.18 -3.51 -3.96
N GLY A 65 -15.25 -3.13 -3.24
CA GLY A 65 -16.54 -3.82 -3.26
C GLY A 65 -16.42 -5.30 -2.88
N LEU A 66 -15.67 -5.58 -1.80
CA LEU A 66 -15.38 -6.94 -1.34
C LEU A 66 -16.59 -7.58 -0.67
N THR A 67 -16.81 -8.86 -0.92
CA THR A 67 -17.95 -9.68 -0.41
C THR A 67 -17.51 -10.82 0.50
N GLY A 68 -16.19 -11.06 0.62
CA GLY A 68 -15.61 -12.17 1.37
C GLY A 68 -15.07 -13.29 0.49
N GLU A 69 -15.31 -13.26 -0.82
CA GLU A 69 -14.90 -14.32 -1.75
C GLU A 69 -13.70 -13.93 -2.61
N GLU A 70 -13.30 -12.67 -2.59
CA GLU A 70 -12.30 -12.14 -3.49
C GLU A 70 -10.87 -12.46 -3.03
N THR A 71 -10.00 -12.70 -4.02
CA THR A 71 -8.55 -12.58 -3.88
C THR A 71 -8.13 -11.17 -4.26
N VAL A 72 -7.45 -10.48 -3.35
CA VAL A 72 -6.94 -9.11 -3.54
C VAL A 72 -5.42 -9.14 -3.65
N LEU A 73 -4.86 -8.41 -4.60
CA LEU A 73 -3.43 -8.09 -4.66
C LEU A 73 -3.24 -6.60 -4.35
N ASP A 74 -2.44 -6.29 -3.32
CA ASP A 74 -2.11 -4.94 -2.88
C ASP A 74 -0.63 -4.65 -3.17
N LEU A 75 -0.38 -3.86 -4.20
CA LEU A 75 0.97 -3.45 -4.58
C LEU A 75 1.33 -2.12 -3.92
N TYR A 76 2.56 -2.02 -3.42
CA TYR A 76 3.05 -0.92 -2.57
C TYR A 76 2.38 -0.91 -1.19
N CYS A 77 2.25 -2.08 -0.58
CA CYS A 77 1.43 -2.26 0.63
C CYS A 77 2.00 -1.62 1.90
N GLY A 78 3.26 -1.16 1.90
CA GLY A 78 3.91 -0.58 3.06
C GLY A 78 3.87 -1.52 4.28
N THR A 79 3.45 -1.02 5.42
CA THR A 79 3.26 -1.80 6.67
C THR A 79 1.96 -2.61 6.68
N GLY A 80 1.32 -2.76 5.53
CA GLY A 80 0.10 -3.56 5.38
C GLY A 80 -1.18 -2.84 5.78
N THR A 81 -1.21 -1.51 5.84
CA THR A 81 -2.39 -0.78 6.34
C THR A 81 -3.63 -1.02 5.49
N ILE A 82 -3.57 -0.80 4.17
CA ILE A 82 -4.69 -1.07 3.25
C ILE A 82 -4.92 -2.58 3.14
N THR A 83 -3.85 -3.37 3.01
CA THR A 83 -3.91 -4.84 2.94
C THR A 83 -4.72 -5.44 4.06
N LEU A 84 -4.43 -5.07 5.32
CA LEU A 84 -5.08 -5.64 6.49
C LEU A 84 -6.52 -5.12 6.66
N CYS A 85 -6.80 -3.86 6.28
CA CYS A 85 -8.17 -3.37 6.22
C CYS A 85 -9.03 -4.15 5.21
N MET A 86 -8.46 -4.60 4.10
CA MET A 86 -9.14 -5.42 3.09
C MET A 86 -9.29 -6.87 3.53
N ALA A 87 -8.33 -7.41 4.29
CA ALA A 87 -8.33 -8.80 4.73
C ALA A 87 -9.59 -9.20 5.52
N ALA A 88 -10.16 -8.26 6.29
CA ALA A 88 -11.40 -8.46 7.02
C ALA A 88 -12.63 -8.71 6.11
N ARG A 89 -12.53 -8.41 4.82
CA ARG A 89 -13.64 -8.49 3.84
C ARG A 89 -13.28 -9.25 2.58
N ALA A 90 -12.14 -9.92 2.55
CA ALA A 90 -11.65 -10.69 1.40
C ALA A 90 -11.40 -12.15 1.81
N LYS A 91 -11.43 -13.05 0.87
CA LYS A 91 -11.02 -14.44 1.06
C LYS A 91 -9.52 -14.56 1.29
N ARG A 92 -8.73 -13.81 0.54
CA ARG A 92 -7.27 -13.79 0.60
C ARG A 92 -6.75 -12.43 0.16
N VAL A 93 -5.74 -11.91 0.84
CA VAL A 93 -5.06 -10.69 0.41
C VAL A 93 -3.55 -10.96 0.30
N ILE A 94 -2.95 -10.45 -0.76
CA ILE A 94 -1.52 -10.57 -1.03
C ILE A 94 -0.96 -9.15 -1.09
N GLY A 95 -0.03 -8.81 -0.18
CA GLY A 95 0.67 -7.53 -0.16
C GLY A 95 2.07 -7.65 -0.75
N ALA A 96 2.51 -6.65 -1.53
CA ALA A 96 3.87 -6.55 -2.04
C ALA A 96 4.47 -5.18 -1.73
N GLU A 97 5.70 -5.17 -1.20
CA GLU A 97 6.44 -3.96 -0.82
C GLU A 97 7.95 -4.19 -0.97
N ILE A 98 8.67 -3.17 -1.43
CA ILE A 98 10.11 -3.26 -1.66
C ILE A 98 10.94 -3.10 -0.39
N VAL A 99 10.39 -2.44 0.65
CA VAL A 99 11.09 -2.10 1.88
C VAL A 99 11.00 -3.26 2.89
N PRO A 100 12.11 -4.02 3.15
CA PRO A 100 12.06 -5.20 4.01
C PRO A 100 11.51 -4.92 5.42
N PRO A 101 11.91 -3.84 6.15
CA PRO A 101 11.33 -3.53 7.45
C PRO A 101 9.82 -3.31 7.42
N ALA A 102 9.27 -2.73 6.34
CA ALA A 102 7.84 -2.53 6.21
C ALA A 102 7.09 -3.88 6.06
N ILE A 103 7.67 -4.83 5.33
CA ILE A 103 7.13 -6.19 5.22
C ILE A 103 7.18 -6.95 6.56
N GLU A 104 8.25 -6.76 7.35
CA GLU A 104 8.33 -7.32 8.70
C GLU A 104 7.22 -6.74 9.59
N ASP A 105 7.06 -5.42 9.57
CA ASP A 105 5.96 -4.72 10.25
C ASP A 105 4.59 -5.24 9.76
N ALA A 106 4.38 -5.42 8.46
CA ALA A 106 3.12 -5.91 7.90
C ALA A 106 2.76 -7.31 8.40
N ARG A 107 3.74 -8.22 8.45
CA ARG A 107 3.54 -9.57 8.99
C ARG A 107 3.26 -9.57 10.50
N GLU A 108 3.98 -8.73 11.25
CA GLU A 108 3.74 -8.58 12.68
C GLU A 108 2.35 -7.97 12.94
N ASN A 109 1.95 -6.98 12.15
CA ASN A 109 0.64 -6.34 12.23
C ASN A 109 -0.49 -7.33 11.89
N ALA A 110 -0.33 -8.17 10.88
CA ALA A 110 -1.29 -9.25 10.58
C ALA A 110 -1.47 -10.17 11.78
N LYS A 111 -0.37 -10.68 12.33
CA LYS A 111 -0.38 -11.55 13.52
C LYS A 111 -1.02 -10.87 14.74
N ARG A 112 -0.69 -9.60 14.98
CA ARG A 112 -1.21 -8.81 16.10
C ARG A 112 -2.73 -8.65 16.06
N ASN A 113 -3.29 -8.54 14.86
CA ASN A 113 -4.72 -8.39 14.63
C ASN A 113 -5.44 -9.73 14.36
N GLY A 114 -4.76 -10.87 14.48
CA GLY A 114 -5.36 -12.19 14.24
C GLY A 114 -5.78 -12.42 12.80
N ILE A 115 -5.12 -11.75 11.83
CA ILE A 115 -5.40 -11.86 10.40
C ILE A 115 -4.53 -12.95 9.81
N GLU A 116 -5.13 -14.04 9.36
CA GLU A 116 -4.46 -15.23 8.84
C GLU A 116 -4.54 -15.36 7.31
N ASN A 117 -5.40 -14.58 6.65
CA ASN A 117 -5.64 -14.62 5.20
C ASN A 117 -4.84 -13.55 4.43
N ALA A 118 -3.82 -12.95 5.05
CA ALA A 118 -2.92 -11.99 4.42
C ALA A 118 -1.52 -12.58 4.26
N GLU A 119 -0.96 -12.50 3.05
CA GLU A 119 0.40 -12.91 2.70
C GLU A 119 1.21 -11.71 2.22
N PHE A 120 2.54 -11.72 2.48
CA PHE A 120 3.39 -10.57 2.14
C PHE A 120 4.66 -11.00 1.42
N PHE A 121 4.93 -10.35 0.30
CA PHE A 121 6.12 -10.52 -0.54
C PHE A 121 7.01 -9.27 -0.46
N CYS A 122 8.29 -9.48 -0.19
CA CYS A 122 9.28 -8.41 -0.23
C CYS A 122 9.94 -8.37 -1.61
N GLY A 123 9.78 -7.27 -2.32
CA GLY A 123 10.36 -7.09 -3.66
C GLY A 123 9.78 -5.88 -4.37
N ASP A 124 10.40 -5.50 -5.48
CA ASP A 124 9.86 -4.47 -6.36
C ASP A 124 8.49 -4.88 -6.91
N ALA A 125 7.57 -3.93 -7.00
CA ALA A 125 6.21 -4.20 -7.44
C ALA A 125 6.13 -4.79 -8.85
N SER A 126 7.05 -4.41 -9.76
CA SER A 126 7.11 -4.98 -11.11
C SER A 126 7.54 -6.43 -11.10
N ASP A 127 8.56 -6.77 -10.32
CA ASP A 127 9.10 -8.13 -10.22
C ASP A 127 8.09 -9.07 -9.55
N VAL A 128 7.49 -8.60 -8.45
CA VAL A 128 6.47 -9.38 -7.73
C VAL A 128 5.22 -9.59 -8.60
N ALA A 129 4.73 -8.53 -9.27
CA ALA A 129 3.57 -8.64 -10.14
C ALA A 129 3.82 -9.61 -11.32
N ALA A 130 4.97 -9.50 -11.99
CA ALA A 130 5.35 -10.40 -13.09
C ALA A 130 5.51 -11.85 -12.62
N LYS A 131 6.11 -12.07 -11.44
CA LYS A 131 6.24 -13.39 -10.85
C LYS A 131 4.87 -14.01 -10.56
N LEU A 132 4.00 -13.29 -9.86
CA LEU A 132 2.67 -13.78 -9.49
C LEU A 132 1.79 -14.01 -10.72
N GLU A 133 1.88 -13.16 -11.73
CA GLU A 133 1.22 -13.35 -13.03
C GLU A 133 1.67 -14.65 -13.70
N THR A 134 3.00 -14.90 -13.75
CA THR A 134 3.60 -16.11 -14.32
C THR A 134 3.20 -17.38 -13.54
N GLU A 135 3.09 -17.27 -12.21
CA GLU A 135 2.60 -18.35 -11.33
C GLU A 135 1.09 -18.60 -11.47
N GLY A 136 0.41 -17.84 -12.32
CA GLY A 136 -1.01 -18.01 -12.62
C GLY A 136 -1.97 -17.34 -11.65
N LEU A 137 -1.49 -16.40 -10.81
CA LEU A 137 -2.38 -15.64 -9.95
C LEU A 137 -3.41 -14.84 -10.78
N ARG A 138 -4.66 -14.93 -10.39
CA ARG A 138 -5.77 -14.17 -10.98
C ARG A 138 -6.56 -13.49 -9.86
N PRO A 139 -6.12 -12.32 -9.39
CA PRO A 139 -6.81 -11.60 -8.35
C PRO A 139 -8.13 -11.03 -8.88
N ASP A 140 -9.16 -10.99 -8.06
CA ASP A 140 -10.42 -10.33 -8.40
C ASP A 140 -10.30 -8.81 -8.34
N VAL A 141 -9.48 -8.33 -7.41
CA VAL A 141 -9.21 -6.89 -7.19
C VAL A 141 -7.71 -6.68 -7.05
N VAL A 142 -7.20 -5.63 -7.67
CA VAL A 142 -5.84 -5.13 -7.43
C VAL A 142 -5.94 -3.74 -6.83
N THR A 143 -5.26 -3.52 -5.70
CA THR A 143 -5.06 -2.20 -5.10
C THR A 143 -3.65 -1.73 -5.35
N VAL A 144 -3.48 -0.46 -5.63
CA VAL A 144 -2.17 0.16 -5.81
C VAL A 144 -2.13 1.52 -5.09
N ASP A 145 -1.06 1.75 -4.32
CA ASP A 145 -0.75 3.05 -3.70
C ASP A 145 0.71 3.44 -4.00
N PRO A 146 1.02 3.74 -5.28
CA PRO A 146 2.39 3.99 -5.70
C PRO A 146 2.92 5.34 -5.20
N PRO A 147 4.25 5.53 -5.19
CA PRO A 147 4.85 6.83 -4.95
C PRO A 147 4.42 7.85 -6.03
N ARG A 148 4.76 9.15 -5.84
CA ARG A 148 4.39 10.26 -6.72
C ARG A 148 4.66 10.03 -8.22
N LYS A 149 5.65 9.22 -8.57
CA LYS A 149 5.95 8.88 -9.98
C LYS A 149 4.86 8.02 -10.67
N GLY A 150 3.90 7.50 -9.90
CA GLY A 150 2.88 6.57 -10.38
C GLY A 150 3.44 5.16 -10.65
N LEU A 151 2.69 4.38 -11.41
CA LEU A 151 3.07 3.02 -11.79
C LEU A 151 4.05 3.03 -12.97
N SER A 152 4.91 2.02 -13.04
CA SER A 152 5.66 1.75 -14.26
C SER A 152 4.78 1.03 -15.29
N PRO A 153 5.10 1.15 -16.59
CA PRO A 153 4.36 0.44 -17.64
C PRO A 153 4.34 -1.07 -17.44
N GLU A 154 5.42 -1.63 -16.88
CA GLU A 154 5.55 -3.07 -16.60
C GLU A 154 4.57 -3.52 -15.53
N VAL A 155 4.43 -2.75 -14.43
CA VAL A 155 3.41 -3.03 -13.39
C VAL A 155 2.01 -3.01 -13.99
N ILE A 156 1.70 -1.98 -14.79
CA ILE A 156 0.38 -1.85 -15.42
C ILE A 156 0.12 -3.04 -16.36
N ALA A 157 1.11 -3.45 -17.14
CA ALA A 157 0.99 -4.59 -18.06
C ALA A 157 0.75 -5.90 -17.30
N SER A 158 1.51 -6.19 -16.23
CA SER A 158 1.33 -7.40 -15.42
C SER A 158 -0.02 -7.41 -14.71
N VAL A 159 -0.46 -6.26 -14.14
CA VAL A 159 -1.79 -6.14 -13.54
C VAL A 159 -2.88 -6.42 -14.57
N ALA A 160 -2.78 -5.84 -15.77
CA ALA A 160 -3.77 -6.06 -16.82
C ALA A 160 -3.77 -7.52 -17.32
N ALA A 161 -2.60 -8.17 -17.43
CA ALA A 161 -2.47 -9.57 -17.82
C ALA A 161 -3.08 -10.54 -16.79
N MET A 162 -2.99 -10.22 -15.49
CA MET A 162 -3.70 -10.96 -14.44
C MET A 162 -5.23 -10.87 -14.56
N GLY A 163 -5.76 -9.83 -15.21
CA GLY A 163 -7.17 -9.66 -15.53
C GLY A 163 -8.09 -9.40 -14.34
N PRO A 164 -7.74 -8.57 -13.35
CA PRO A 164 -8.64 -8.27 -12.23
C PRO A 164 -9.93 -7.60 -12.72
N LYS A 165 -11.03 -7.92 -12.06
CA LYS A 165 -12.33 -7.28 -12.33
C LYS A 165 -12.33 -5.79 -11.96
N ARG A 166 -11.50 -5.40 -11.00
CA ARG A 166 -11.36 -4.03 -10.49
C ARG A 166 -9.92 -3.71 -10.14
N VAL A 167 -9.51 -2.47 -10.48
CA VAL A 167 -8.28 -1.86 -10.01
C VAL A 167 -8.66 -0.65 -9.15
N VAL A 168 -8.23 -0.64 -7.90
CA VAL A 168 -8.40 0.48 -6.97
C VAL A 168 -7.07 1.22 -6.88
N TYR A 169 -7.05 2.45 -7.36
CA TYR A 169 -5.83 3.25 -7.41
C TYR A 169 -5.90 4.38 -6.37
N VAL A 170 -5.07 4.33 -5.36
CA VAL A 170 -4.81 5.45 -4.45
C VAL A 170 -3.67 6.27 -5.04
N SER A 171 -3.78 7.58 -5.07
CA SER A 171 -2.77 8.46 -5.66
C SER A 171 -2.64 9.77 -4.92
N CYS A 172 -1.42 10.21 -4.69
CA CYS A 172 -1.10 11.54 -4.19
C CYS A 172 -0.74 12.55 -5.31
N ASP A 173 -0.78 12.13 -6.59
CA ASP A 173 -0.47 12.98 -7.74
C ASP A 173 -1.48 12.76 -8.88
N PRO A 174 -2.36 13.75 -9.15
CA PRO A 174 -3.40 13.58 -10.16
C PRO A 174 -2.86 13.53 -11.60
N ALA A 175 -1.66 14.08 -11.86
CA ALA A 175 -1.08 14.05 -13.21
C ALA A 175 -0.58 12.64 -13.57
N THR A 176 0.12 11.98 -12.64
CA THR A 176 0.56 10.59 -12.83
C THR A 176 -0.62 9.64 -12.82
N LEU A 177 -1.64 9.87 -11.98
CA LEU A 177 -2.88 9.10 -12.01
C LEU A 177 -3.55 9.17 -13.40
N GLY A 178 -3.69 10.38 -13.96
CA GLY A 178 -4.31 10.55 -15.29
C GLY A 178 -3.52 9.84 -16.40
N ARG A 179 -2.18 9.87 -16.34
CA ARG A 179 -1.31 9.11 -17.24
C ARG A 179 -1.56 7.60 -17.14
N ASP A 180 -1.57 7.05 -15.93
CA ASP A 180 -1.68 5.62 -15.69
C ASP A 180 -3.09 5.11 -16.04
N VAL A 181 -4.13 5.87 -15.70
CA VAL A 181 -5.52 5.58 -16.10
C VAL A 181 -5.65 5.51 -17.63
N LYS A 182 -4.97 6.41 -18.36
CA LYS A 182 -4.95 6.37 -19.84
C LYS A 182 -4.31 5.08 -20.36
N ILE A 183 -3.24 4.59 -19.72
CA ILE A 183 -2.59 3.33 -20.11
C ILE A 183 -3.53 2.15 -19.82
N PHE A 184 -4.14 2.09 -18.64
CA PHE A 184 -5.15 1.08 -18.31
C PHE A 184 -6.33 1.09 -19.27
N ALA A 185 -6.77 2.28 -19.74
CA ALA A 185 -7.84 2.39 -20.73
C ALA A 185 -7.46 1.73 -22.06
N GLY A 186 -6.21 1.87 -22.50
CA GLY A 186 -5.67 1.17 -23.68
C GLY A 186 -5.63 -0.36 -23.53
N LEU A 187 -5.67 -0.87 -22.29
CA LEU A 187 -5.68 -2.30 -21.95
C LEU A 187 -7.09 -2.83 -21.60
N GLY A 188 -8.14 -2.06 -21.90
CA GLY A 188 -9.52 -2.49 -21.75
C GLY A 188 -10.19 -2.11 -20.42
N TYR A 189 -9.51 -1.39 -19.53
CA TYR A 189 -10.09 -0.89 -18.29
C TYR A 189 -10.77 0.47 -18.49
N ARG A 190 -11.77 0.75 -17.67
CA ARG A 190 -12.48 2.04 -17.68
C ARG A 190 -12.53 2.64 -16.28
N ALA A 191 -12.14 3.90 -16.13
CA ALA A 191 -12.37 4.63 -14.88
C ALA A 191 -13.88 4.82 -14.68
N VAL A 192 -14.40 4.32 -13.56
CA VAL A 192 -15.84 4.35 -13.25
C VAL A 192 -16.16 5.22 -12.05
N ARG A 193 -15.21 5.41 -11.15
CA ARG A 193 -15.35 6.22 -9.94
C ARG A 193 -14.05 6.95 -9.65
N ALA A 194 -14.17 8.16 -9.11
CA ALA A 194 -13.06 8.91 -8.53
C ALA A 194 -13.58 9.69 -7.32
N CYS A 195 -12.72 9.85 -6.31
CA CYS A 195 -12.99 10.65 -5.12
C CYS A 195 -11.70 11.32 -4.70
N ALA A 196 -11.76 12.62 -4.38
CA ALA A 196 -10.67 13.31 -3.73
C ALA A 196 -10.84 13.23 -2.21
N VAL A 197 -9.74 13.00 -1.50
CA VAL A 197 -9.66 13.05 -0.04
C VAL A 197 -8.61 14.08 0.33
N ASP A 198 -9.02 15.13 1.04
CA ASP A 198 -8.09 16.17 1.50
C ASP A 198 -7.34 15.68 2.74
N MET A 199 -6.14 15.17 2.53
CA MET A 199 -5.30 14.63 3.59
C MET A 199 -4.71 15.69 4.52
N PHE A 200 -4.61 16.95 4.05
CA PHE A 200 -3.96 18.04 4.78
C PHE A 200 -4.74 19.35 4.61
N PRO A 201 -5.98 19.45 5.17
CA PRO A 201 -6.83 20.62 5.02
C PRO A 201 -6.12 21.92 5.38
N GLY A 202 -6.27 22.95 4.53
CA GLY A 202 -5.65 24.24 4.72
C GLY A 202 -4.17 24.33 4.32
N THR A 203 -3.60 23.27 3.73
CA THR A 203 -2.23 23.28 3.21
C THR A 203 -2.22 23.23 1.67
N ARG A 204 -1.01 23.18 1.07
CA ARG A 204 -0.83 23.01 -0.39
C ARG A 204 -0.70 21.54 -0.81
N HIS A 205 -0.87 20.63 0.11
CA HIS A 205 -0.67 19.20 -0.12
C HIS A 205 -1.99 18.44 -0.04
#